data_ee2c2bc9ec3616fa5bef8407fa91c1a7
#
_entry.id   ee2c2bc9ec3616fa5bef8407fa91c1a7
#
_cell.length_a   1.000
_cell.length_b   1.000
_cell.length_c   1.000
_cell.angle_alpha   90.00
_cell.angle_beta   90.00
_cell.angle_gamma   90.00
#
_symmetry.space_group_name_H-M   'P 1'
#
loop_
_entity.id
_entity.type
_entity.pdbx_description
1 polymer ?
#
loop_
_entity_poly.entity_id
_entity_poly.type
_entity_poly.pdbx_seq_one_letter_code
_entity_poly.pdbx_strand_id
1 'polypeptide(L)'
;MKKIFLLLAAGLLLAACGDDVGERAAKVRRQQFIADSLALKVAVTPTLDCLPLYLAEQEGWFEREGVSVQLRPYTAQMDQDTALLRQRVEGMTTDRVRLDWIREQGGRVREVATTSLKWQLLTNKTARIKLLHQLDDKMVAMTRRSATDMLARRFIDSVKLLPERVFRIQVNDVSVRLSMLENGIMDAMLLPEPQATQARLQGHPALLDTDSMGLRLGVIVFTEQAMADTMRQRQVEQFLKVYQMACDTLAARGMKPYRELIAATCHVRPETADSLPAFSFRPSLSSTPQSKNAQPTNPKH
;
A
#
# COMPACT_ATOMS: atom_id res chain seq x y z
N MET A 1 64.38 1.81 31.34
CA MET A 1 64.13 2.38 29.99
C MET A 1 63.42 1.40 29.05
N LYS A 2 63.65 0.09 29.04
CA LYS A 2 62.99 -0.87 28.12
C LYS A 2 61.46 -1.04 28.35
N LYS A 3 60.98 -0.87 29.57
CA LYS A 3 59.50 -1.00 29.90
C LYS A 3 58.65 0.23 29.46
N ILE A 4 59.24 1.41 29.38
CA ILE A 4 58.56 2.64 28.93
C ILE A 4 58.40 2.65 27.39
N PHE A 5 59.34 2.09 26.67
CA PHE A 5 59.28 1.95 25.20
C PHE A 5 58.17 0.97 24.75
N LEU A 6 57.92 -0.10 25.56
CA LEU A 6 56.90 -1.10 25.25
C LEU A 6 55.48 -0.55 25.44
N LEU A 7 55.28 0.32 26.44
CA LEU A 7 53.97 0.97 26.67
C LEU A 7 53.65 2.04 25.65
N LEU A 8 54.63 2.77 25.12
CA LEU A 8 54.45 3.73 24.05
C LEU A 8 54.13 3.04 22.70
N ALA A 9 54.72 1.90 22.39
CA ALA A 9 54.41 1.12 21.20
C ALA A 9 53.03 0.47 21.22
N ALA A 10 52.55 0.03 22.39
CA ALA A 10 51.19 -0.50 22.57
C ALA A 10 50.12 0.58 22.47
N GLY A 11 50.40 1.82 22.91
CA GLY A 11 49.49 2.97 22.75
C GLY A 11 49.31 3.44 21.30
N LEU A 12 50.35 3.37 20.48
CA LEU A 12 50.33 3.70 19.07
C LEU A 12 49.55 2.70 18.19
N LEU A 13 49.56 1.41 18.59
CA LEU A 13 48.79 0.36 17.92
C LEU A 13 47.27 0.43 18.16
N LEU A 14 46.86 0.98 19.30
CA LEU A 14 45.45 1.16 19.64
C LEU A 14 44.84 2.42 18.97
N ALA A 15 45.63 3.45 18.70
CA ALA A 15 45.17 4.66 18.00
C ALA A 15 45.00 4.44 16.50
N ALA A 16 45.76 3.57 15.86
CA ALA A 16 45.68 3.30 14.41
C ALA A 16 44.45 2.46 14.01
N CYS A 17 43.86 1.67 14.94
CA CYS A 17 42.65 0.87 14.62
C CYS A 17 41.33 1.66 14.77
N GLY A 18 41.31 2.79 15.49
CA GLY A 18 40.09 3.57 15.73
C GLY A 18 39.63 4.38 14.53
N ASP A 19 40.55 4.99 13.81
CA ASP A 19 40.24 5.88 12.69
C ASP A 19 39.71 5.11 11.46
N ASP A 20 40.27 3.93 11.17
CA ASP A 20 39.86 3.10 10.02
C ASP A 20 38.44 2.54 10.17
N VAL A 21 37.96 2.22 11.37
CA VAL A 21 36.59 1.76 11.65
C VAL A 21 35.59 2.91 11.50
N GLY A 22 35.95 4.11 11.94
CA GLY A 22 35.15 5.31 11.82
C GLY A 22 34.96 5.74 10.36
N GLU A 23 36.02 5.75 9.58
CA GLU A 23 35.98 6.08 8.15
C GLU A 23 35.20 5.05 7.33
N ARG A 24 35.38 3.76 7.60
CA ARG A 24 34.59 2.68 6.97
C ARG A 24 33.10 2.83 7.27
N ALA A 25 32.73 3.08 8.53
CA ALA A 25 31.36 3.32 8.92
C ALA A 25 30.76 4.58 8.28
N ALA A 26 31.54 5.66 8.14
CA ALA A 26 31.11 6.87 7.44
C ALA A 26 30.91 6.65 5.94
N LYS A 27 31.81 5.89 5.30
CA LYS A 27 31.72 5.52 3.89
C LYS A 27 30.49 4.65 3.62
N VAL A 28 30.22 3.65 4.46
CA VAL A 28 29.02 2.80 4.35
C VAL A 28 27.76 3.63 4.52
N ARG A 29 27.68 4.51 5.52
CA ARG A 29 26.54 5.42 5.72
C ARG A 29 26.31 6.34 4.52
N ARG A 30 27.39 6.89 3.94
CA ARG A 30 27.28 7.74 2.74
C ARG A 30 26.77 6.95 1.54
N GLN A 31 27.26 5.72 1.33
CA GLN A 31 26.78 4.85 0.25
C GLN A 31 25.32 4.49 0.44
N GLN A 32 24.90 4.14 1.64
CA GLN A 32 23.50 3.88 1.98
C GLN A 32 22.61 5.11 1.74
N PHE A 33 23.05 6.30 2.14
CA PHE A 33 22.33 7.55 1.88
C PHE A 33 22.18 7.83 0.38
N ILE A 34 23.22 7.62 -0.42
CA ILE A 34 23.17 7.78 -1.87
C ILE A 34 22.20 6.75 -2.48
N ALA A 35 22.31 5.48 -2.09
CA ALA A 35 21.40 4.43 -2.55
C ALA A 35 19.96 4.74 -2.20
N ASP A 36 19.67 5.17 -0.96
CA ASP A 36 18.34 5.58 -0.52
C ASP A 36 17.80 6.79 -1.31
N SER A 37 18.66 7.76 -1.65
CA SER A 37 18.27 8.94 -2.42
C SER A 37 17.96 8.63 -3.89
N LEU A 38 18.58 7.60 -4.45
CA LEU A 38 18.40 7.17 -5.85
C LEU A 38 17.24 6.20 -6.01
N ALA A 39 16.82 5.50 -4.95
CA ALA A 39 15.74 4.53 -5.01
C ALA A 39 14.38 5.22 -5.25
N LEU A 40 13.53 4.59 -6.05
CA LEU A 40 12.13 4.95 -6.24
C LEU A 40 11.35 4.51 -4.99
N LYS A 41 10.80 5.46 -4.23
CA LYS A 41 10.07 5.17 -2.99
C LYS A 41 8.58 5.07 -3.26
N VAL A 42 8.00 3.92 -2.94
CA VAL A 42 6.58 3.63 -3.19
C VAL A 42 5.90 3.21 -1.89
N ALA A 43 4.89 3.95 -1.48
CA ALA A 43 4.08 3.61 -0.32
C ALA A 43 3.10 2.47 -0.66
N VAL A 44 3.03 1.46 0.23
CA VAL A 44 2.19 0.28 0.08
C VAL A 44 1.39 0.01 1.34
N THR A 45 0.25 -0.67 1.22
CA THR A 45 -0.62 -1.05 2.33
C THR A 45 -0.52 -2.55 2.63
N PRO A 46 -0.85 -3.00 3.86
CA PRO A 46 -0.85 -4.40 4.24
C PRO A 46 -2.11 -5.11 3.70
N THR A 47 -2.30 -5.07 2.39
CA THR A 47 -3.48 -5.58 1.68
C THR A 47 -3.07 -6.52 0.54
N LEU A 48 -3.95 -7.46 0.21
CA LEU A 48 -3.64 -8.53 -0.74
C LEU A 48 -3.33 -8.02 -2.16
N ASP A 49 -3.90 -6.91 -2.56
CA ASP A 49 -3.62 -6.29 -3.86
C ASP A 49 -2.18 -5.74 -3.98
N CYS A 50 -1.49 -5.53 -2.85
CA CYS A 50 -0.07 -5.17 -2.80
C CYS A 50 0.87 -6.40 -2.83
N LEU A 51 0.34 -7.63 -2.74
CA LEU A 51 1.15 -8.85 -2.76
C LEU A 51 2.12 -8.94 -3.95
N PRO A 52 1.75 -8.53 -5.19
CA PRO A 52 2.71 -8.54 -6.30
C PRO A 52 3.97 -7.70 -6.03
N LEU A 53 3.82 -6.57 -5.34
CA LEU A 53 4.95 -5.68 -5.00
C LEU A 53 5.82 -6.30 -3.92
N TYR A 54 5.22 -6.84 -2.87
CA TYR A 54 5.95 -7.54 -1.81
C TYR A 54 6.68 -8.78 -2.33
N LEU A 55 6.05 -9.53 -3.26
CA LEU A 55 6.69 -10.66 -3.91
C LEU A 55 7.90 -10.23 -4.75
N ALA A 56 7.76 -9.16 -5.53
CA ALA A 56 8.84 -8.63 -6.34
C ALA A 56 10.03 -8.17 -5.50
N GLU A 57 9.78 -7.54 -4.35
CA GLU A 57 10.82 -7.13 -3.40
C GLU A 57 11.50 -8.35 -2.76
N GLN A 58 10.73 -9.31 -2.23
CA GLN A 58 11.27 -10.54 -1.61
C GLN A 58 12.15 -11.34 -2.56
N GLU A 59 11.74 -11.44 -3.83
CA GLU A 59 12.45 -12.18 -4.86
C GLU A 59 13.59 -11.39 -5.52
N GLY A 60 13.80 -10.12 -5.15
CA GLY A 60 14.82 -9.25 -5.73
C GLY A 60 14.61 -8.95 -7.21
N TRP A 61 13.36 -8.89 -7.67
CA TRP A 61 13.07 -8.68 -9.09
C TRP A 61 13.29 -7.25 -9.54
N PHE A 62 13.14 -6.29 -8.65
CA PHE A 62 13.44 -4.89 -8.96
C PHE A 62 14.91 -4.70 -9.31
N GLU A 63 15.81 -5.22 -8.50
CA GLU A 63 17.27 -5.14 -8.72
C GLU A 63 17.68 -5.89 -9.99
N ARG A 64 17.08 -7.08 -10.24
CA ARG A 64 17.35 -7.85 -11.46
C ARG A 64 16.93 -7.14 -12.74
N GLU A 65 15.88 -6.33 -12.68
CA GLU A 65 15.42 -5.50 -13.79
C GLU A 65 16.06 -4.11 -13.80
N GLY A 66 17.08 -3.89 -12.97
CA GLY A 66 17.90 -2.68 -12.97
C GLY A 66 17.22 -1.44 -12.38
N VAL A 67 16.21 -1.61 -11.52
CA VAL A 67 15.54 -0.51 -10.82
C VAL A 67 15.70 -0.67 -9.31
N SER A 68 16.19 0.39 -8.66
CA SER A 68 16.19 0.45 -7.19
C SER A 68 14.84 0.95 -6.72
N VAL A 69 14.11 0.10 -6.00
CA VAL A 69 12.79 0.41 -5.42
C VAL A 69 12.86 0.21 -3.92
N GLN A 70 12.22 1.08 -3.18
CA GLN A 70 11.99 0.92 -1.75
C GLN A 70 10.50 0.96 -1.48
N LEU A 71 9.94 -0.17 -1.08
CA LEU A 71 8.58 -0.22 -0.59
C LEU A 71 8.54 0.37 0.82
N ARG A 72 7.62 1.31 1.04
CA ARG A 72 7.39 1.96 2.32
C ARG A 72 6.01 1.52 2.84
N PRO A 73 5.95 0.56 3.78
CA PRO A 73 4.68 0.08 4.30
C PRO A 73 4.02 1.12 5.21
N TYR A 74 2.70 1.31 5.02
CA TYR A 74 1.84 2.14 5.85
C TYR A 74 0.56 1.36 6.18
N THR A 75 0.18 1.32 7.43
CA THR A 75 -1.05 0.66 7.88
C THR A 75 -2.28 1.57 7.79
N ALA A 76 -2.06 2.89 7.73
CA ALA A 76 -3.10 3.90 7.63
C ALA A 76 -2.99 4.70 6.31
N GLN A 77 -4.08 4.79 5.56
CA GLN A 77 -4.12 5.55 4.29
C GLN A 77 -3.73 7.03 4.47
N MET A 78 -4.13 7.67 5.56
CA MET A 78 -3.82 9.09 5.81
C MET A 78 -2.32 9.36 5.97
N ASP A 79 -1.58 8.41 6.51
CA ASP A 79 -0.12 8.54 6.65
C ASP A 79 0.57 8.39 5.29
N GLN A 80 0.04 7.51 4.44
CA GLN A 80 0.46 7.33 3.05
C GLN A 80 0.28 8.62 2.24
N ASP A 81 -0.91 9.25 2.33
CA ASP A 81 -1.18 10.52 1.66
C ASP A 81 -0.24 11.62 2.14
N THR A 82 -0.03 11.69 3.45
CA THR A 82 0.90 12.67 4.05
C THR A 82 2.33 12.44 3.53
N ALA A 83 2.75 11.19 3.38
CA ALA A 83 4.06 10.87 2.84
C ALA A 83 4.19 11.31 1.37
N LEU A 84 3.15 11.09 0.54
CA LEU A 84 3.11 11.51 -0.85
C LEU A 84 3.10 13.05 -0.99
N LEU A 85 2.19 13.73 -0.29
CA LEU A 85 2.05 15.18 -0.34
C LEU A 85 3.30 15.91 0.18
N ARG A 86 4.03 15.30 1.11
CA ARG A 86 5.31 15.81 1.62
C ARG A 86 6.53 15.28 0.85
N GLN A 87 6.32 14.65 -0.30
CA GLN A 87 7.39 14.14 -1.18
C GLN A 87 8.37 13.17 -0.47
N ARG A 88 7.89 12.43 0.53
CA ARG A 88 8.67 11.36 1.19
C ARG A 88 8.65 10.06 0.37
N VAL A 89 7.67 9.92 -0.52
CA VAL A 89 7.53 8.87 -1.52
C VAL A 89 7.14 9.49 -2.85
N GLU A 90 7.51 8.87 -3.95
CA GLU A 90 7.18 9.30 -5.30
C GLU A 90 5.88 8.66 -5.80
N GLY A 91 5.51 7.49 -5.27
CA GLY A 91 4.29 6.79 -5.64
C GLY A 91 3.63 6.09 -4.46
N MET A 92 2.41 5.63 -4.67
CA MET A 92 1.69 4.82 -3.69
C MET A 92 0.59 3.96 -4.31
N THR A 93 0.22 2.89 -3.60
CA THR A 93 -1.03 2.17 -3.83
C THR A 93 -2.15 2.87 -3.05
N THR A 94 -3.32 3.07 -3.69
CA THR A 94 -4.45 3.77 -3.06
C THR A 94 -5.76 3.39 -3.73
N ASP A 95 -6.85 4.09 -3.42
CA ASP A 95 -8.12 3.99 -4.13
C ASP A 95 -8.46 5.27 -4.89
N ARG A 96 -9.32 5.16 -5.93
CA ARG A 96 -9.69 6.30 -6.79
C ARG A 96 -10.38 7.43 -6.04
N VAL A 97 -11.19 7.13 -5.04
CA VAL A 97 -11.86 8.16 -4.23
C VAL A 97 -10.81 8.96 -3.46
N ARG A 98 -9.81 8.27 -2.94
CA ARG A 98 -8.69 8.90 -2.24
C ARG A 98 -7.78 9.68 -3.19
N LEU A 99 -7.53 9.15 -4.38
CA LEU A 99 -6.79 9.83 -5.44
C LEU A 99 -7.45 11.17 -5.80
N ASP A 100 -8.77 11.20 -5.99
CA ASP A 100 -9.50 12.41 -6.31
C ASP A 100 -9.41 13.43 -5.16
N TRP A 101 -9.56 12.98 -3.90
CA TRP A 101 -9.36 13.83 -2.75
C TRP A 101 -7.94 14.42 -2.67
N ILE A 102 -6.89 13.65 -2.98
CA ILE A 102 -5.50 14.15 -3.02
C ILE A 102 -5.37 15.26 -4.07
N ARG A 103 -5.99 15.11 -5.22
CA ARG A 103 -6.01 16.13 -6.28
C ARG A 103 -6.72 17.41 -5.83
N GLU A 104 -7.84 17.28 -5.13
CA GLU A 104 -8.57 18.40 -4.52
C GLU A 104 -7.71 19.16 -3.49
N GLN A 105 -6.81 18.46 -2.79
CA GLN A 105 -5.84 19.07 -1.87
C GLN A 105 -4.61 19.68 -2.58
N GLY A 106 -4.62 19.75 -3.91
CA GLY A 106 -3.52 20.28 -4.72
C GLY A 106 -2.41 19.27 -5.04
N GLY A 107 -2.60 18.00 -4.70
CA GLY A 107 -1.67 16.93 -5.03
C GLY A 107 -1.65 16.67 -6.54
N ARG A 108 -0.47 16.84 -7.16
CA ARG A 108 -0.26 16.57 -8.59
C ARG A 108 0.15 15.12 -8.78
N VAL A 109 -0.82 14.27 -9.09
CA VAL A 109 -0.64 12.81 -9.16
C VAL A 109 -1.30 12.22 -10.38
N ARG A 110 -0.69 11.17 -10.93
CA ARG A 110 -1.14 10.42 -12.11
C ARG A 110 -1.37 8.96 -11.76
N GLU A 111 -2.52 8.43 -12.15
CA GLU A 111 -2.78 6.99 -12.13
C GLU A 111 -1.96 6.32 -13.23
N VAL A 112 -1.19 5.26 -12.87
CA VAL A 112 -0.34 4.51 -13.80
C VAL A 112 -0.76 3.05 -13.95
N ALA A 113 -1.47 2.50 -12.97
CA ALA A 113 -2.02 1.15 -13.03
C ALA A 113 -3.23 1.01 -12.12
N THR A 114 -4.08 0.02 -12.41
CA THR A 114 -5.10 -0.45 -11.47
C THR A 114 -4.54 -1.56 -10.58
N THR A 115 -5.09 -1.71 -9.37
CA THR A 115 -4.87 -2.88 -8.52
C THR A 115 -6.15 -3.68 -8.34
N SER A 116 -6.03 -4.88 -7.78
CA SER A 116 -7.17 -5.74 -7.48
C SER A 116 -7.75 -5.47 -6.07
N LEU A 117 -7.57 -4.26 -5.54
CA LEU A 117 -8.08 -3.87 -4.23
C LEU A 117 -9.61 -3.98 -4.20
N LYS A 118 -10.12 -4.71 -3.24
CA LYS A 118 -11.54 -4.91 -3.00
C LYS A 118 -11.83 -4.92 -1.51
N TRP A 119 -13.08 -4.62 -1.16
CA TRP A 119 -13.53 -4.56 0.23
C TRP A 119 -14.78 -5.40 0.43
N GLN A 120 -14.93 -5.88 1.67
CA GLN A 120 -16.14 -6.50 2.15
C GLN A 120 -16.70 -5.70 3.32
N LEU A 121 -18.01 -5.53 3.36
CA LEU A 121 -18.70 -5.05 4.54
C LEU A 121 -18.98 -6.24 5.47
N LEU A 122 -18.22 -6.30 6.56
CA LEU A 122 -18.38 -7.33 7.57
C LEU A 122 -19.13 -6.78 8.77
N THR A 123 -19.87 -7.64 9.44
CA THR A 123 -20.59 -7.31 10.67
C THR A 123 -20.10 -8.14 11.85
N ASN A 124 -20.22 -7.58 13.04
CA ASN A 124 -19.88 -8.32 14.23
C ASN A 124 -20.84 -9.50 14.41
N LYS A 125 -20.27 -10.69 14.65
CA LYS A 125 -21.06 -11.91 14.84
C LYS A 125 -22.07 -11.82 16.00
N THR A 126 -21.74 -11.05 17.04
CA THR A 126 -22.62 -10.86 18.20
C THR A 126 -23.73 -9.83 17.93
N ALA A 127 -23.53 -8.90 17.01
CA ALA A 127 -24.52 -7.90 16.63
C ALA A 127 -25.70 -8.49 15.82
N ARG A 128 -25.54 -9.71 15.29
CA ARG A 128 -26.58 -10.46 14.53
C ARG A 128 -27.15 -9.69 13.34
N ILE A 129 -26.39 -8.79 12.76
CA ILE A 129 -26.77 -8.01 11.58
C ILE A 129 -26.60 -8.90 10.35
N LYS A 130 -27.69 -9.14 9.60
CA LYS A 130 -27.75 -9.99 8.41
C LYS A 130 -28.20 -9.24 7.16
N LEU A 131 -28.78 -8.06 7.33
CA LEU A 131 -29.33 -7.24 6.26
C LEU A 131 -28.91 -5.78 6.44
N LEU A 132 -28.73 -5.05 5.35
CA LEU A 132 -28.22 -3.66 5.38
C LEU A 132 -29.11 -2.70 6.19
N HIS A 133 -30.45 -2.86 6.15
CA HIS A 133 -31.35 -2.00 6.91
C HIS A 133 -31.17 -2.13 8.43
N GLN A 134 -30.56 -3.23 8.91
CA GLN A 134 -30.26 -3.43 10.34
C GLN A 134 -29.01 -2.63 10.80
N LEU A 135 -28.37 -1.87 9.88
CA LEU A 135 -27.32 -0.91 10.22
C LEU A 135 -27.89 0.38 10.84
N ASP A 136 -29.22 0.52 10.92
CA ASP A 136 -29.89 1.61 11.66
C ASP A 136 -29.42 1.63 13.12
N ASP A 137 -28.97 2.79 13.58
CA ASP A 137 -28.42 3.00 14.92
C ASP A 137 -27.17 2.14 15.23
N LYS A 138 -26.34 1.91 14.23
CA LYS A 138 -25.10 1.09 14.32
C LYS A 138 -23.85 1.87 13.93
N MET A 139 -22.72 1.43 14.49
CA MET A 139 -21.39 1.96 14.18
C MET A 139 -20.75 1.20 13.00
N VAL A 140 -20.35 1.94 11.96
CA VAL A 140 -19.67 1.40 10.79
C VAL A 140 -18.28 2.02 10.66
N ALA A 141 -17.23 1.24 10.86
CA ALA A 141 -15.85 1.72 10.73
C ALA A 141 -15.42 1.83 9.26
N MET A 142 -14.81 2.96 8.90
CA MET A 142 -14.30 3.25 7.55
C MET A 142 -13.19 4.29 7.62
N THR A 143 -12.55 4.62 6.50
CA THR A 143 -11.65 5.78 6.34
C THR A 143 -12.40 6.88 5.61
N ARG A 144 -12.50 8.07 6.17
CA ARG A 144 -13.16 9.21 5.52
C ARG A 144 -12.47 9.57 4.20
N ARG A 145 -13.28 10.00 3.22
CA ARG A 145 -12.79 10.43 1.89
C ARG A 145 -11.98 9.34 1.19
N SER A 146 -12.39 8.09 1.32
CA SER A 146 -11.83 6.92 0.64
C SER A 146 -12.93 6.07 0.03
N ALA A 147 -12.55 5.03 -0.69
CA ALA A 147 -13.50 4.05 -1.20
C ALA A 147 -14.41 3.49 -0.08
N THR A 148 -13.88 3.28 1.13
CA THR A 148 -14.66 2.74 2.23
C THR A 148 -15.75 3.72 2.73
N ASP A 149 -15.50 5.03 2.74
CA ASP A 149 -16.53 6.04 3.05
C ASP A 149 -17.59 6.12 1.94
N MET A 150 -17.17 6.13 0.68
CA MET A 150 -18.09 6.12 -0.47
C MET A 150 -18.97 4.87 -0.47
N LEU A 151 -18.39 3.69 -0.22
CA LEU A 151 -19.12 2.43 -0.15
C LEU A 151 -20.11 2.42 1.02
N ALA A 152 -19.70 2.87 2.22
CA ALA A 152 -20.59 2.96 3.37
C ALA A 152 -21.82 3.82 3.06
N ARG A 153 -21.63 5.01 2.44
CA ARG A 153 -22.74 5.86 2.01
C ARG A 153 -23.64 5.14 1.01
N ARG A 154 -23.04 4.57 -0.05
CA ARG A 154 -23.80 3.85 -1.08
C ARG A 154 -24.65 2.72 -0.51
N PHE A 155 -24.15 2.00 0.49
CA PHE A 155 -24.90 0.93 1.15
C PHE A 155 -26.05 1.47 1.99
N ILE A 156 -25.82 2.54 2.75
CA ILE A 156 -26.84 3.23 3.54
C ILE A 156 -27.97 3.75 2.63
N ASP A 157 -27.61 4.43 1.54
CA ASP A 157 -28.55 5.00 0.58
C ASP A 157 -29.37 3.91 -0.15
N SER A 158 -28.76 2.76 -0.45
CA SER A 158 -29.41 1.65 -1.18
C SER A 158 -30.61 1.06 -0.42
N VAL A 159 -30.60 1.17 0.91
CA VAL A 159 -31.70 0.71 1.78
C VAL A 159 -32.52 1.86 2.38
N LYS A 160 -32.30 3.09 1.88
CA LYS A 160 -33.01 4.32 2.29
C LYS A 160 -32.92 4.63 3.79
N LEU A 161 -31.83 4.25 4.43
CA LEU A 161 -31.54 4.69 5.79
C LEU A 161 -31.10 6.17 5.77
N LEU A 162 -31.52 6.90 6.79
CA LEU A 162 -31.06 8.26 6.98
C LEU A 162 -29.57 8.24 7.36
N PRO A 163 -28.70 9.06 6.70
CA PRO A 163 -27.25 9.03 6.94
C PRO A 163 -26.84 9.29 8.38
N GLU A 164 -27.63 10.06 9.14
CA GLU A 164 -27.43 10.36 10.55
C GLU A 164 -27.80 9.20 11.48
N ARG A 165 -28.53 8.20 10.97
CA ARG A 165 -28.91 7.00 11.71
C ARG A 165 -27.83 5.93 11.68
N VAL A 166 -26.78 6.09 10.89
CA VAL A 166 -25.63 5.17 10.82
C VAL A 166 -24.37 5.92 11.22
N PHE A 167 -23.78 5.54 12.35
CA PHE A 167 -22.58 6.20 12.88
C PHE A 167 -21.33 5.75 12.12
N ARG A 168 -20.89 6.54 11.14
CA ARG A 168 -19.67 6.26 10.38
C ARG A 168 -18.44 6.72 11.18
N ILE A 169 -17.72 5.77 11.73
CA ILE A 169 -16.57 5.99 12.62
C ILE A 169 -15.28 5.90 11.80
N GLN A 170 -14.44 6.92 11.90
CA GLN A 170 -13.16 6.95 11.23
C GLN A 170 -12.13 6.10 11.97
N VAL A 171 -11.70 5.01 11.33
CA VAL A 171 -10.59 4.16 11.78
C VAL A 171 -9.70 3.90 10.55
N ASN A 172 -8.55 4.54 10.49
CA ASN A 172 -7.71 4.55 9.28
C ASN A 172 -6.87 3.29 9.10
N ASP A 173 -6.41 2.71 10.19
CA ASP A 173 -5.57 1.52 10.20
C ASP A 173 -6.42 0.26 10.02
N VAL A 174 -6.07 -0.56 9.02
CA VAL A 174 -6.80 -1.78 8.67
C VAL A 174 -6.68 -2.85 9.77
N SER A 175 -5.50 -2.97 10.39
CA SER A 175 -5.27 -3.95 11.46
C SER A 175 -6.04 -3.56 12.73
N VAL A 176 -6.11 -2.26 13.03
CA VAL A 176 -6.93 -1.76 14.14
C VAL A 176 -8.42 -2.03 13.86
N ARG A 177 -8.90 -1.80 12.63
CA ARG A 177 -10.28 -2.15 12.26
C ARG A 177 -10.58 -3.62 12.52
N LEU A 178 -9.72 -4.52 12.03
CA LEU A 178 -9.88 -5.95 12.26
C LEU A 178 -9.94 -6.28 13.75
N SER A 179 -8.99 -5.77 14.54
CA SER A 179 -8.96 -5.97 15.99
C SER A 179 -10.23 -5.45 16.69
N MET A 180 -10.77 -4.29 16.27
CA MET A 180 -12.02 -3.75 16.84
C MET A 180 -13.23 -4.64 16.52
N LEU A 181 -13.28 -5.26 15.35
CA LEU A 181 -14.33 -6.23 15.02
C LEU A 181 -14.20 -7.50 15.88
N GLU A 182 -12.99 -8.04 15.96
CA GLU A 182 -12.69 -9.25 16.76
C GLU A 182 -13.07 -9.09 18.23
N ASN A 183 -12.87 -7.89 18.78
CA ASN A 183 -13.15 -7.55 20.17
C ASN A 183 -14.58 -6.99 20.40
N GLY A 184 -15.44 -6.97 19.40
CA GLY A 184 -16.82 -6.53 19.53
C GLY A 184 -17.01 -5.02 19.77
N ILE A 185 -16.02 -4.20 19.45
CA ILE A 185 -16.05 -2.74 19.67
C ILE A 185 -16.88 -2.03 18.58
N MET A 186 -16.98 -2.63 17.39
CA MET A 186 -17.73 -2.09 16.24
C MET A 186 -18.79 -3.06 15.78
N ASP A 187 -19.94 -2.53 15.32
CA ASP A 187 -21.03 -3.34 14.78
C ASP A 187 -20.73 -3.84 13.36
N ALA A 188 -20.13 -3.00 12.52
CA ALA A 188 -19.76 -3.32 11.16
C ALA A 188 -18.52 -2.54 10.71
N MET A 189 -17.87 -3.03 9.65
CA MET A 189 -16.74 -2.34 9.02
C MET A 189 -16.43 -2.81 7.61
N LEU A 190 -15.72 -1.99 6.88
CA LEU A 190 -15.16 -2.32 5.57
C LEU A 190 -13.73 -2.79 5.73
N LEU A 191 -13.47 -4.06 5.38
CA LEU A 191 -12.13 -4.65 5.39
C LEU A 191 -11.74 -5.10 3.98
N PRO A 192 -10.46 -4.92 3.60
CA PRO A 192 -9.90 -5.53 2.40
C PRO A 192 -9.50 -6.99 2.66
N GLU A 193 -9.09 -7.72 1.61
CA GLU A 193 -8.39 -8.99 1.79
C GLU A 193 -6.91 -8.74 2.14
N PRO A 194 -6.29 -9.57 2.99
CA PRO A 194 -6.78 -10.81 3.60
C PRO A 194 -7.53 -10.62 4.93
N GLN A 195 -7.63 -9.39 5.47
CA GLN A 195 -8.27 -9.13 6.76
C GLN A 195 -9.75 -9.52 6.77
N ALA A 196 -10.44 -9.37 5.63
CA ALA A 196 -11.82 -9.82 5.50
C ALA A 196 -11.94 -11.35 5.65
N THR A 197 -11.02 -12.12 5.06
CA THR A 197 -10.97 -13.57 5.26
C THR A 197 -10.71 -13.93 6.72
N GLN A 198 -9.77 -13.27 7.39
CA GLN A 198 -9.52 -13.52 8.82
C GLN A 198 -10.77 -13.29 9.67
N ALA A 199 -11.50 -12.21 9.42
CA ALA A 199 -12.73 -11.93 10.12
C ALA A 199 -13.81 -13.01 9.86
N ARG A 200 -13.96 -13.47 8.61
CA ARG A 200 -14.89 -14.55 8.26
C ARG A 200 -14.54 -15.88 8.95
N LEU A 201 -13.27 -16.22 9.02
CA LEU A 201 -12.82 -17.43 9.74
C LEU A 201 -13.17 -17.40 11.23
N GLN A 202 -13.31 -16.21 11.81
CA GLN A 202 -13.75 -16.03 13.19
C GLN A 202 -15.28 -15.96 13.34
N GLY A 203 -16.01 -16.16 12.24
CA GLY A 203 -17.48 -16.20 12.24
C GLY A 203 -18.15 -14.82 12.06
N HIS A 204 -17.41 -13.77 11.67
CA HIS A 204 -18.00 -12.48 11.32
C HIS A 204 -18.55 -12.53 9.90
N PRO A 205 -19.89 -12.37 9.70
CA PRO A 205 -20.47 -12.50 8.37
C PRO A 205 -20.16 -11.30 7.48
N ALA A 206 -19.93 -11.55 6.18
CA ALA A 206 -19.89 -10.52 5.17
C ALA A 206 -21.29 -10.27 4.62
N LEU A 207 -21.73 -9.02 4.62
CA LEU A 207 -23.00 -8.60 4.02
C LEU A 207 -22.84 -8.28 2.53
N LEU A 208 -21.71 -7.71 2.16
CA LEU A 208 -21.43 -7.25 0.79
C LEU A 208 -19.97 -7.46 0.44
N ASP A 209 -19.73 -7.66 -0.86
CA ASP A 209 -18.41 -7.74 -1.47
C ASP A 209 -18.39 -6.87 -2.72
N THR A 210 -17.41 -5.96 -2.83
CA THR A 210 -17.26 -5.07 -3.98
C THR A 210 -16.87 -5.80 -5.26
N ASP A 211 -16.32 -7.01 -5.17
CA ASP A 211 -16.01 -7.84 -6.34
C ASP A 211 -17.29 -8.25 -7.06
N SER A 212 -18.32 -8.68 -6.31
CA SER A 212 -19.65 -9.00 -6.86
C SER A 212 -20.36 -7.78 -7.50
N MET A 213 -19.96 -6.58 -7.13
CA MET A 213 -20.49 -5.32 -7.67
C MET A 213 -19.71 -4.85 -8.93
N GLY A 214 -18.68 -5.55 -9.36
CA GLY A 214 -17.81 -5.15 -10.47
C GLY A 214 -17.01 -3.87 -10.24
N LEU A 215 -16.86 -3.43 -8.99
CA LEU A 215 -16.16 -2.20 -8.65
C LEU A 215 -14.65 -2.42 -8.60
N ARG A 216 -13.91 -1.68 -9.42
CA ARG A 216 -12.44 -1.65 -9.45
C ARG A 216 -11.95 -0.28 -9.02
N LEU A 217 -11.62 -0.16 -7.75
CA LEU A 217 -11.29 1.13 -7.13
C LEU A 217 -9.80 1.27 -6.82
N GLY A 218 -9.05 0.17 -6.71
CA GLY A 218 -7.63 0.19 -6.39
C GLY A 218 -6.77 0.68 -7.55
N VAL A 219 -5.77 1.52 -7.21
CA VAL A 219 -4.85 2.12 -8.20
C VAL A 219 -3.44 2.25 -7.65
N ILE A 220 -2.47 2.31 -8.56
CA ILE A 220 -1.11 2.78 -8.31
C ILE A 220 -0.98 4.16 -8.92
N VAL A 221 -0.47 5.11 -8.14
CA VAL A 221 -0.27 6.49 -8.57
C VAL A 221 1.16 6.93 -8.34
N PHE A 222 1.66 7.83 -9.17
CA PHE A 222 2.92 8.54 -9.00
C PHE A 222 2.73 10.04 -9.09
N THR A 223 3.61 10.80 -8.43
CA THR A 223 3.62 12.25 -8.53
C THR A 223 3.95 12.68 -9.96
N GLU A 224 3.34 13.80 -10.42
CA GLU A 224 3.67 14.37 -11.74
C GLU A 224 5.14 14.78 -11.81
N GLN A 225 5.74 15.16 -10.68
CA GLN A 225 7.18 15.45 -10.61
C GLN A 225 8.02 14.22 -10.96
N ALA A 226 7.73 13.04 -10.41
CA ALA A 226 8.41 11.81 -10.75
C ALA A 226 8.21 11.44 -12.22
N MET A 227 7.02 11.69 -12.76
CA MET A 227 6.70 11.40 -14.17
C MET A 227 7.32 12.41 -15.15
N ALA A 228 7.72 13.59 -14.70
CA ALA A 228 8.41 14.61 -15.52
C ALA A 228 9.93 14.46 -15.51
N ASP A 229 10.51 13.87 -14.47
CA ASP A 229 11.93 13.58 -14.39
C ASP A 229 12.27 12.33 -15.22
N THR A 230 13.20 12.46 -16.17
CA THR A 230 13.52 11.38 -17.12
C THR A 230 14.06 10.11 -16.43
N MET A 231 14.85 10.25 -15.35
CA MET A 231 15.38 9.12 -14.62
C MET A 231 14.24 8.42 -13.84
N ARG A 232 13.42 9.19 -13.12
CA ARG A 232 12.28 8.67 -12.34
C ARG A 232 11.24 8.04 -13.26
N GLN A 233 10.94 8.63 -14.40
CA GLN A 233 10.02 8.06 -15.39
C GLN A 233 10.49 6.66 -15.82
N ARG A 234 11.77 6.48 -16.15
CA ARG A 234 12.33 5.17 -16.49
C ARG A 234 12.23 4.17 -15.34
N GLN A 235 12.47 4.63 -14.11
CA GLN A 235 12.27 3.78 -12.92
C GLN A 235 10.81 3.35 -12.76
N VAL A 236 9.85 4.25 -13.00
CA VAL A 236 8.41 3.91 -12.97
C VAL A 236 8.05 2.91 -14.07
N GLU A 237 8.58 3.05 -15.27
CA GLU A 237 8.36 2.09 -16.37
C GLU A 237 8.89 0.70 -16.00
N GLN A 238 10.10 0.61 -15.45
CA GLN A 238 10.65 -0.68 -14.99
C GLN A 238 9.88 -1.24 -13.77
N PHE A 239 9.48 -0.39 -12.84
CA PHE A 239 8.63 -0.77 -11.72
C PHE A 239 7.31 -1.41 -12.21
N LEU A 240 6.65 -0.81 -13.19
CA LEU A 240 5.39 -1.34 -13.76
C LEU A 240 5.60 -2.67 -14.50
N LYS A 241 6.74 -2.83 -15.20
CA LYS A 241 7.12 -4.10 -15.81
C LYS A 241 7.26 -5.21 -14.77
N VAL A 242 7.98 -4.94 -13.68
CA VAL A 242 8.15 -5.89 -12.57
C VAL A 242 6.82 -6.18 -11.88
N TYR A 243 5.99 -5.18 -11.66
CA TYR A 243 4.65 -5.34 -11.10
C TYR A 243 3.79 -6.29 -11.96
N GLN A 244 3.81 -6.12 -13.29
CA GLN A 244 3.11 -7.00 -14.21
C GLN A 244 3.65 -8.44 -14.14
N MET A 245 4.99 -8.63 -14.14
CA MET A 245 5.62 -9.94 -13.98
C MET A 245 5.19 -10.65 -12.69
N ALA A 246 5.09 -9.91 -11.59
CA ALA A 246 4.64 -10.43 -10.32
C ALA A 246 3.15 -10.83 -10.35
N CYS A 247 2.30 -10.03 -10.99
CA CYS A 247 0.90 -10.36 -11.20
C CYS A 247 0.73 -11.63 -12.04
N ASP A 248 1.50 -11.78 -13.13
CA ASP A 248 1.47 -12.95 -14.00
C ASP A 248 1.96 -14.22 -13.26
N THR A 249 2.98 -14.07 -12.42
CA THR A 249 3.49 -15.14 -11.57
C THR A 249 2.43 -15.63 -10.57
N LEU A 250 1.75 -14.70 -9.90
CA LEU A 250 0.66 -15.03 -8.98
C LEU A 250 -0.55 -15.65 -9.70
N ALA A 251 -0.85 -15.19 -10.91
CA ALA A 251 -1.89 -15.80 -11.73
C ALA A 251 -1.56 -17.24 -12.13
N ALA A 252 -0.30 -17.54 -12.43
CA ALA A 252 0.16 -18.84 -12.84
C ALA A 252 0.33 -19.83 -11.68
N ARG A 253 0.90 -19.39 -10.56
CA ARG A 253 1.28 -20.25 -9.41
C ARG A 253 0.25 -20.25 -8.28
N GLY A 254 -0.67 -19.29 -8.26
CA GLY A 254 -1.59 -19.05 -7.15
C GLY A 254 -0.89 -18.46 -5.94
N MET A 255 -1.64 -18.29 -4.85
CA MET A 255 -1.17 -17.62 -3.62
C MET A 255 -0.58 -18.57 -2.57
N LYS A 256 -0.91 -19.89 -2.63
CA LYS A 256 -0.48 -20.87 -1.62
C LYS A 256 1.02 -20.89 -1.34
N PRO A 257 1.92 -20.81 -2.37
CA PRO A 257 3.36 -20.80 -2.12
C PRO A 257 3.84 -19.58 -1.32
N TYR A 258 3.03 -18.53 -1.24
CA TYR A 258 3.38 -17.23 -0.65
C TYR A 258 2.66 -16.96 0.67
N ARG A 259 2.16 -18.01 1.35
CA ARG A 259 1.39 -17.89 2.59
C ARG A 259 2.12 -17.12 3.70
N GLU A 260 3.41 -17.38 3.86
CA GLU A 260 4.23 -16.72 4.89
C GLU A 260 4.45 -15.24 4.54
N LEU A 261 4.68 -14.94 3.27
CA LEU A 261 4.77 -13.55 2.80
C LEU A 261 3.46 -12.80 3.04
N ILE A 262 2.32 -13.40 2.71
CA ILE A 262 0.99 -12.80 2.95
C ILE A 262 0.78 -12.54 4.43
N ALA A 263 1.06 -13.54 5.28
CA ALA A 263 0.89 -13.42 6.72
C ALA A 263 1.75 -12.29 7.30
N ALA A 264 3.02 -12.24 6.90
CA ALA A 264 3.98 -11.24 7.38
C ALA A 264 3.65 -9.82 6.90
N THR A 265 3.38 -9.64 5.59
CA THR A 265 3.19 -8.30 5.01
C THR A 265 1.79 -7.73 5.24
N CYS A 266 0.78 -8.59 5.35
CA CYS A 266 -0.62 -8.16 5.60
C CYS A 266 -1.02 -8.24 7.07
N HIS A 267 -0.12 -8.63 7.97
CA HIS A 267 -0.35 -8.72 9.42
C HIS A 267 -1.57 -9.59 9.78
N VAL A 268 -1.68 -10.75 9.13
CA VAL A 268 -2.74 -11.74 9.40
C VAL A 268 -2.13 -13.07 9.82
N ARG A 269 -2.97 -13.94 10.38
CA ARG A 269 -2.53 -15.28 10.77
C ARG A 269 -2.25 -16.15 9.54
N PRO A 270 -1.26 -17.05 9.57
CA PRO A 270 -0.93 -17.95 8.44
C PRO A 270 -2.13 -18.75 7.93
N GLU A 271 -3.04 -19.18 8.81
CA GLU A 271 -4.26 -19.93 8.45
C GLU A 271 -5.21 -19.10 7.57
N THR A 272 -5.13 -17.76 7.70
CA THR A 272 -5.88 -16.85 6.83
C THR A 272 -5.41 -16.95 5.39
N ALA A 273 -4.10 -17.01 5.17
CA ALA A 273 -3.53 -17.13 3.83
C ALA A 273 -3.91 -18.45 3.15
N ASP A 274 -4.02 -19.55 3.90
CA ASP A 274 -4.48 -20.85 3.39
C ASP A 274 -5.97 -20.85 2.99
N SER A 275 -6.75 -19.95 3.56
CA SER A 275 -8.22 -19.87 3.41
C SER A 275 -8.69 -18.76 2.46
N LEU A 276 -7.76 -18.08 1.79
CA LEU A 276 -8.10 -16.99 0.87
C LEU A 276 -8.94 -17.51 -0.31
N PRO A 277 -9.98 -16.76 -0.71
CA PRO A 277 -10.72 -17.07 -1.93
C PRO A 277 -9.84 -16.88 -3.16
N ALA A 278 -10.28 -17.39 -4.30
CA ALA A 278 -9.63 -17.09 -5.56
C ALA A 278 -9.51 -15.58 -5.76
N PHE A 279 -8.30 -15.11 -6.05
CA PHE A 279 -8.00 -13.70 -6.22
C PHE A 279 -7.29 -13.49 -7.55
N SER A 280 -7.75 -12.52 -8.33
CA SER A 280 -7.21 -12.25 -9.65
C SER A 280 -6.37 -10.98 -9.64
N PHE A 281 -5.07 -11.13 -9.91
CA PHE A 281 -4.15 -10.01 -10.07
C PHE A 281 -4.08 -9.62 -11.56
N ARG A 282 -5.05 -8.82 -12.04
CA ARG A 282 -5.13 -8.35 -13.42
C ARG A 282 -5.06 -6.83 -13.46
N PRO A 283 -3.85 -6.24 -13.42
CA PRO A 283 -3.72 -4.79 -13.55
C PRO A 283 -4.10 -4.36 -14.96
N SER A 284 -4.63 -3.14 -15.08
CA SER A 284 -4.66 -2.39 -16.33
C SER A 284 -3.61 -1.30 -16.21
N LEU A 285 -2.58 -1.37 -17.03
CA LEU A 285 -1.56 -0.34 -17.08
C LEU A 285 -2.09 0.83 -17.91
N SER A 286 -2.01 2.04 -17.38
CA SER A 286 -2.33 3.24 -18.16
C SER A 286 -1.19 3.47 -19.13
N SER A 287 -1.47 3.42 -20.44
CA SER A 287 -0.49 3.81 -21.45
C SER A 287 -0.01 5.23 -21.15
N THR A 288 1.32 5.41 -20.99
CA THR A 288 1.92 6.75 -20.92
C THR A 288 1.48 7.52 -22.15
N PRO A 289 0.82 8.69 -22.03
CA PRO A 289 0.56 9.50 -23.21
C PRO A 289 1.92 9.90 -23.76
N GLN A 290 2.27 9.38 -24.94
CA GLN A 290 3.34 9.98 -25.74
C GLN A 290 3.02 11.48 -25.81
N SER A 291 3.98 12.32 -25.48
CA SER A 291 3.86 13.77 -25.57
C SER A 291 3.43 14.09 -27.02
N LYS A 292 2.16 14.39 -27.22
CA LYS A 292 1.73 15.06 -28.44
C LYS A 292 2.42 16.42 -28.40
N ASN A 293 3.48 16.59 -29.17
CA ASN A 293 4.05 17.86 -29.52
C ASN A 293 2.88 18.74 -29.97
N ALA A 294 2.45 19.66 -29.10
CA ALA A 294 1.56 20.72 -29.46
C ALA A 294 2.34 21.63 -30.42
N GLN A 295 2.17 21.43 -31.73
CA GLN A 295 2.50 22.46 -32.68
C GLN A 295 1.61 23.68 -32.37
N PRO A 296 2.19 24.87 -32.22
CA PRO A 296 1.40 26.09 -32.09
C PRO A 296 0.64 26.32 -33.39
N THR A 297 -0.69 26.17 -33.38
CA THR A 297 -1.55 26.66 -34.45
C THR A 297 -1.52 28.17 -34.40
N ASN A 298 -0.86 28.76 -35.36
CA ASN A 298 -0.84 30.18 -35.64
C ASN A 298 -2.22 30.62 -36.13
N PRO A 299 -2.95 31.53 -35.46
CA PRO A 299 -4.16 32.06 -36.05
C PRO A 299 -3.79 33.16 -37.00
N LYS A 300 -3.93 32.87 -38.29
CA LYS A 300 -4.05 33.94 -39.32
C LYS A 300 -5.52 34.20 -39.56
N HIS A 301 -5.83 35.49 -39.47
CA HIS A 301 -7.03 36.28 -39.89
C HIS A 301 -8.14 36.36 -38.89
#